data_5777472df662cd45ce390edb20919db2
#
_entry.id   5777472df662cd45ce390edb20919db2
#
_cell.length_a   1.000
_cell.length_b   1.000
_cell.length_c   1.000
_cell.angle_alpha   90.00
_cell.angle_beta   90.00
_cell.angle_gamma   90.00
#
_symmetry.space_group_name_H-M   'P 1'
#
loop_
_entity.id
_entity.type
_entity.pdbx_description
1 polymer ?
#
loop_
_entity_poly.entity_id
_entity_poly.type
_entity_poly.pdbx_seq_one_letter_code
_entity_poly.pdbx_strand_id
1 'polypeptide(L)'
;ELRIEERRRARMHRVNGFMMDMLMCMFILLALYTFYKRYSGKGRPRDRFLLPFYIFMAIFSKGPIGFIVPLITMFVFLLVKRDIRSLGRYFGWLEWGILLGCCAIWFLGIYLEGGATYLNNLLFHQTINRAVDSFDHKKAFWYYGVTFWYSVAPWSILYIATILIAIKKRVLTTDKEKLFLTAIVSTFVILSLFSGKLDIYMLPLFPFFTYLTILLLPKIKEKWIAFSVYIPVAVLTIAPIAAFFIRDKFNVPDSPFIYVAIITLFIFSLTACYILYRKRVFRAINCVALGILSALFTGAFALPRINPYIGLTTMATEAHHICEEEHIDHYYYYKFRGGENMDVYLHEEAMKITSEDSLFNIYRKGNCMIFVKEKNVARSPVLSNWIQQVHHEKVGNFYLIHPDNSLVPGSFGQVNVSTVSN
;
A
#
# COMPACT_ATOMS: atom_id res chain seq x y z
N GLU A 1 -8.98 -30.22 7.88
CA GLU A 1 -9.42 -29.71 6.56
C GLU A 1 -10.15 -28.36 6.67
N LEU A 2 -11.14 -28.19 7.52
CA LEU A 2 -11.86 -26.91 7.73
C LEU A 2 -10.92 -25.75 8.14
N ARG A 3 -9.96 -25.99 9.02
CA ARG A 3 -8.94 -24.99 9.41
C ARG A 3 -8.00 -24.60 8.25
N ILE A 4 -7.68 -25.52 7.37
CA ILE A 4 -6.82 -25.29 6.21
C ILE A 4 -7.56 -24.43 5.16
N GLU A 5 -8.86 -24.68 4.98
CA GLU A 5 -9.69 -23.88 4.07
C GLU A 5 -9.97 -22.46 4.58
N GLU A 6 -10.22 -22.29 5.87
CA GLU A 6 -10.33 -20.95 6.49
C GLU A 6 -9.02 -20.15 6.34
N ARG A 7 -7.88 -20.81 6.49
CA ARG A 7 -6.55 -20.21 6.30
C ARG A 7 -6.26 -19.91 4.84
N ARG A 8 -6.67 -20.75 3.88
CA ARG A 8 -6.62 -20.46 2.43
C ARG A 8 -7.45 -19.24 2.09
N ARG A 9 -8.63 -19.06 2.68
CA ARG A 9 -9.51 -17.90 2.47
C ARG A 9 -8.90 -16.63 3.07
N ALA A 10 -8.32 -16.70 4.27
CA ALA A 10 -7.61 -15.57 4.88
C ALA A 10 -6.36 -15.13 4.08
N ARG A 11 -5.72 -16.05 3.38
CA ARG A 11 -4.58 -15.85 2.50
C ARG A 11 -4.93 -15.03 1.24
N MET A 12 -5.99 -15.44 0.55
CA MET A 12 -6.49 -14.73 -0.66
C MET A 12 -6.84 -13.28 -0.34
N HIS A 13 -7.26 -12.99 0.91
CA HIS A 13 -7.58 -11.63 1.35
C HIS A 13 -6.36 -10.67 1.40
N ARG A 14 -5.15 -11.14 1.65
CA ARG A 14 -3.97 -10.24 1.78
C ARG A 14 -3.30 -9.92 0.46
N VAL A 15 -3.15 -10.87 -0.43
CA VAL A 15 -2.62 -10.65 -1.80
C VAL A 15 -3.57 -9.76 -2.59
N ASN A 16 -4.88 -9.89 -2.37
CA ASN A 16 -5.92 -9.09 -3.01
C ASN A 16 -6.07 -7.67 -2.42
N GLY A 17 -5.46 -7.37 -1.28
CA GLY A 17 -5.65 -6.08 -0.59
C GLY A 17 -5.31 -4.87 -1.48
N PHE A 18 -4.20 -4.90 -2.20
CA PHE A 18 -3.81 -3.82 -3.11
C PHE A 18 -4.71 -3.74 -4.35
N MET A 19 -5.11 -4.87 -4.91
CA MET A 19 -6.05 -4.91 -6.04
C MET A 19 -7.42 -4.34 -5.64
N MET A 20 -7.88 -4.62 -4.42
CA MET A 20 -9.14 -4.08 -3.89
C MET A 20 -9.10 -2.57 -3.70
N ASP A 21 -7.95 -1.99 -3.33
CA ASP A 21 -7.79 -0.53 -3.24
C ASP A 21 -7.93 0.15 -4.60
N MET A 22 -7.33 -0.41 -5.64
CA MET A 22 -7.46 0.11 -7.01
C MET A 22 -8.90 -0.01 -7.52
N LEU A 23 -9.57 -1.12 -7.21
CA LEU A 23 -10.96 -1.35 -7.58
C LEU A 23 -11.89 -0.34 -6.88
N MET A 24 -11.70 -0.11 -5.58
CA MET A 24 -12.40 0.92 -4.82
C MET A 24 -12.20 2.31 -5.46
N CYS A 25 -10.96 2.68 -5.78
CA CYS A 25 -10.65 3.95 -6.46
C CYS A 25 -11.41 4.10 -7.77
N MET A 26 -11.42 3.06 -8.59
CA MET A 26 -12.15 3.05 -9.87
C MET A 26 -13.63 3.34 -9.65
N PHE A 27 -14.27 2.66 -8.70
CA PHE A 27 -15.70 2.87 -8.44
C PHE A 27 -16.00 4.23 -7.81
N ILE A 28 -15.14 4.78 -6.96
CA ILE A 28 -15.26 6.15 -6.47
C ILE A 28 -15.20 7.15 -7.63
N LEU A 29 -14.27 6.98 -8.57
CA LEU A 29 -14.16 7.83 -9.75
C LEU A 29 -15.41 7.73 -10.63
N LEU A 30 -15.91 6.51 -10.88
CA LEU A 30 -17.12 6.28 -11.67
C LEU A 30 -18.37 6.89 -10.99
N ALA A 31 -18.47 6.79 -9.68
CA ALA A 31 -19.56 7.41 -8.92
C ALA A 31 -19.51 8.95 -9.06
N LEU A 32 -18.37 9.58 -8.84
CA LEU A 32 -18.21 11.03 -8.96
C LEU A 32 -18.34 11.52 -10.41
N TYR A 33 -17.89 10.75 -11.38
CA TYR A 33 -18.11 11.03 -12.80
C TYR A 33 -19.60 11.00 -13.14
N THR A 34 -20.32 9.96 -12.68
CA THR A 34 -21.77 9.81 -12.92
C THR A 34 -22.56 10.92 -12.22
N PHE A 35 -22.19 11.27 -10.99
CA PHE A 35 -22.74 12.43 -10.28
C PHE A 35 -22.52 13.73 -11.08
N TYR A 36 -21.29 14.01 -11.50
CA TYR A 36 -20.98 15.21 -12.26
C TYR A 36 -21.74 15.28 -13.59
N LYS A 37 -21.86 14.15 -14.28
CA LYS A 37 -22.65 14.04 -15.51
C LYS A 37 -24.13 14.38 -15.30
N ARG A 38 -24.73 13.87 -14.20
CA ARG A 38 -26.10 14.25 -13.80
C ARG A 38 -26.20 15.73 -13.42
N TYR A 39 -25.23 16.22 -12.65
CA TYR A 39 -25.17 17.62 -12.23
C TYR A 39 -25.09 18.60 -13.42
N SER A 40 -24.26 18.28 -14.41
CA SER A 40 -24.07 19.11 -15.62
C SER A 40 -25.21 19.01 -16.65
N GLY A 41 -26.31 18.34 -16.34
CA GLY A 41 -27.45 18.15 -17.26
C GLY A 41 -27.22 17.16 -18.40
N LYS A 42 -26.06 16.45 -18.41
CA LYS A 42 -25.69 15.42 -19.40
C LYS A 42 -26.03 14.01 -18.96
N GLY A 43 -26.77 13.88 -17.85
CA GLY A 43 -27.18 12.60 -17.28
C GLY A 43 -28.17 11.86 -18.16
N ARG A 44 -28.06 10.53 -18.20
CA ARG A 44 -29.01 9.62 -18.84
C ARG A 44 -29.87 8.95 -17.77
N PRO A 45 -31.08 8.45 -18.08
CA PRO A 45 -31.93 7.75 -17.09
C PRO A 45 -31.22 6.64 -16.34
N ARG A 46 -30.35 5.87 -17.01
CA ARG A 46 -29.54 4.82 -16.39
C ARG A 46 -28.56 5.32 -15.32
N ASP A 47 -28.15 6.59 -15.38
CA ASP A 47 -27.18 7.15 -14.43
C ASP A 47 -27.79 7.29 -13.01
N ARG A 48 -29.11 7.18 -12.86
CA ARG A 48 -29.80 7.06 -11.57
C ARG A 48 -29.55 5.72 -10.90
N PHE A 49 -29.42 4.67 -11.68
CA PHE A 49 -29.11 3.32 -11.19
C PHE A 49 -27.59 3.13 -11.02
N LEU A 50 -26.79 3.67 -11.94
CA LEU A 50 -25.33 3.51 -11.94
C LEU A 50 -24.66 4.21 -10.76
N LEU A 51 -25.15 5.38 -10.34
CA LEU A 51 -24.56 6.11 -9.22
C LEU A 51 -24.56 5.30 -7.92
N PRO A 52 -25.71 4.85 -7.39
CA PRO A 52 -25.74 4.04 -6.17
C PRO A 52 -25.06 2.67 -6.35
N PHE A 53 -25.13 2.08 -7.54
CA PHE A 53 -24.42 0.84 -7.83
C PHE A 53 -22.89 0.99 -7.74
N TYR A 54 -22.32 2.07 -8.28
CA TYR A 54 -20.87 2.31 -8.15
C TYR A 54 -20.47 2.61 -6.71
N ILE A 55 -21.30 3.29 -5.93
CA ILE A 55 -21.06 3.48 -4.50
C ILE A 55 -21.10 2.13 -3.78
N PHE A 56 -22.08 1.27 -4.07
CA PHE A 56 -22.10 -0.09 -3.54
C PHE A 56 -20.86 -0.89 -3.89
N MET A 57 -20.41 -0.87 -5.14
CA MET A 57 -19.21 -1.57 -5.57
C MET A 57 -17.93 -1.04 -4.88
N ALA A 58 -17.87 0.26 -4.58
CA ALA A 58 -16.79 0.82 -3.78
C ALA A 58 -16.83 0.33 -2.32
N ILE A 59 -18.03 0.22 -1.71
CA ILE A 59 -18.23 -0.38 -0.38
C ILE A 59 -17.80 -1.86 -0.40
N PHE A 60 -18.28 -2.60 -1.38
CA PHE A 60 -17.96 -4.03 -1.56
C PHE A 60 -16.47 -4.27 -1.67
N SER A 61 -15.74 -3.37 -2.36
CA SER A 61 -14.29 -3.51 -2.56
C SER A 61 -13.48 -3.31 -1.27
N LYS A 62 -13.83 -2.34 -0.42
CA LYS A 62 -13.02 -2.03 0.79
C LYS A 62 -13.79 -1.42 1.97
N GLY A 63 -15.10 -1.55 1.99
CA GLY A 63 -15.94 -1.12 3.12
C GLY A 63 -16.21 0.40 3.19
N PRO A 64 -16.26 1.00 4.40
CA PRO A 64 -16.85 2.32 4.63
C PRO A 64 -16.23 3.47 3.85
N ILE A 65 -14.94 3.43 3.56
CA ILE A 65 -14.23 4.48 2.81
C ILE A 65 -14.84 4.65 1.41
N GLY A 66 -15.23 3.52 0.78
CA GLY A 66 -15.92 3.52 -0.52
C GLY A 66 -17.26 4.23 -0.52
N PHE A 67 -17.91 4.34 0.63
CA PHE A 67 -19.15 5.09 0.84
C PHE A 67 -18.90 6.56 1.22
N ILE A 68 -18.05 6.77 2.22
CA ILE A 68 -17.84 8.09 2.83
C ILE A 68 -17.22 9.07 1.83
N VAL A 69 -16.21 8.64 1.04
CA VAL A 69 -15.51 9.52 0.12
C VAL A 69 -16.41 10.13 -0.96
N PRO A 70 -17.18 9.35 -1.75
CA PRO A 70 -18.06 9.94 -2.75
C PRO A 70 -19.19 10.78 -2.13
N LEU A 71 -19.80 10.33 -1.04
CA LEU A 71 -20.89 11.07 -0.39
C LEU A 71 -20.46 12.43 0.11
N ILE A 72 -19.37 12.48 0.88
CA ILE A 72 -18.87 13.75 1.42
C ILE A 72 -18.40 14.66 0.29
N THR A 73 -17.74 14.13 -0.73
CA THR A 73 -17.34 14.92 -1.89
C THR A 73 -18.56 15.56 -2.56
N MET A 74 -19.62 14.80 -2.80
CA MET A 74 -20.85 15.30 -3.41
C MET A 74 -21.55 16.33 -2.52
N PHE A 75 -21.67 16.05 -1.23
CA PHE A 75 -22.26 16.96 -0.26
C PHE A 75 -21.51 18.29 -0.19
N VAL A 76 -20.19 18.26 0.02
CA VAL A 76 -19.36 19.47 0.12
C VAL A 76 -19.34 20.23 -1.21
N PHE A 77 -19.33 19.54 -2.34
CA PHE A 77 -19.43 20.18 -3.66
C PHE A 77 -20.73 20.95 -3.83
N LEU A 78 -21.87 20.36 -3.48
CA LEU A 78 -23.17 21.03 -3.55
C LEU A 78 -23.25 22.20 -2.55
N LEU A 79 -22.63 22.09 -1.38
CA LEU A 79 -22.50 23.17 -0.42
C LEU A 79 -21.70 24.34 -0.99
N VAL A 80 -20.53 24.08 -1.60
CA VAL A 80 -19.69 25.08 -2.26
C VAL A 80 -20.42 25.77 -3.41
N LYS A 81 -21.27 25.00 -4.10
CA LYS A 81 -22.14 25.53 -5.19
C LYS A 81 -23.39 26.23 -4.69
N ARG A 82 -23.65 26.22 -3.38
CA ARG A 82 -24.89 26.74 -2.75
C ARG A 82 -26.16 26.07 -3.29
N ASP A 83 -26.06 24.83 -3.75
CA ASP A 83 -27.14 24.04 -4.34
C ASP A 83 -27.45 22.78 -3.54
N ILE A 84 -27.42 22.90 -2.21
CA ILE A 84 -27.64 21.76 -1.30
C ILE A 84 -29.06 21.19 -1.44
N ARG A 85 -30.02 22.01 -1.90
CA ARG A 85 -31.41 21.60 -2.12
C ARG A 85 -31.53 20.52 -3.21
N SER A 86 -30.57 20.46 -4.13
CA SER A 86 -30.52 19.45 -5.18
C SER A 86 -30.02 18.07 -4.70
N LEU A 87 -29.60 17.95 -3.43
CA LEU A 87 -29.09 16.68 -2.87
C LEU A 87 -30.10 15.53 -3.04
N GLY A 88 -31.43 15.80 -2.79
CA GLY A 88 -32.47 14.81 -3.00
C GLY A 88 -32.63 14.31 -4.43
N ARG A 89 -32.14 15.06 -5.43
CA ARG A 89 -32.12 14.62 -6.84
C ARG A 89 -31.09 13.50 -7.07
N TYR A 90 -30.02 13.44 -6.28
CA TYR A 90 -28.94 12.47 -6.41
C TYR A 90 -29.04 11.34 -5.41
N PHE A 91 -29.71 11.61 -4.27
CA PHE A 91 -29.96 10.67 -3.18
C PHE A 91 -31.42 10.64 -2.80
N GLY A 92 -32.31 10.39 -3.80
CA GLY A 92 -33.72 10.16 -3.59
C GLY A 92 -34.01 8.75 -3.08
N TRP A 93 -35.28 8.44 -2.86
CA TRP A 93 -35.71 7.13 -2.37
C TRP A 93 -35.29 5.97 -3.27
N LEU A 94 -35.24 6.19 -4.60
CA LEU A 94 -34.81 5.18 -5.55
C LEU A 94 -33.30 4.87 -5.40
N GLU A 95 -32.50 5.92 -5.32
CA GLU A 95 -31.03 5.76 -5.19
C GLU A 95 -30.66 5.08 -3.87
N TRP A 96 -31.31 5.45 -2.76
CA TRP A 96 -31.15 4.78 -1.48
C TRP A 96 -31.67 3.34 -1.51
N GLY A 97 -32.82 3.10 -2.14
CA GLY A 97 -33.38 1.76 -2.28
C GLY A 97 -32.47 0.81 -3.02
N ILE A 98 -31.83 1.28 -4.11
CA ILE A 98 -30.87 0.47 -4.86
C ILE A 98 -29.62 0.18 -4.00
N LEU A 99 -29.06 1.22 -3.36
CA LEU A 99 -27.87 1.05 -2.54
C LEU A 99 -28.10 0.07 -1.38
N LEU A 100 -29.17 0.28 -0.62
CA LEU A 100 -29.53 -0.57 0.51
C LEU A 100 -29.92 -1.98 0.06
N GLY A 101 -30.62 -2.12 -1.08
CA GLY A 101 -30.96 -3.40 -1.66
C GLY A 101 -29.71 -4.22 -2.06
N CYS A 102 -28.74 -3.59 -2.72
CA CYS A 102 -27.47 -4.24 -3.04
C CYS A 102 -26.70 -4.66 -1.77
N CYS A 103 -26.64 -3.79 -0.76
CA CYS A 103 -26.02 -4.12 0.53
C CYS A 103 -26.75 -5.28 1.23
N ALA A 104 -28.10 -5.27 1.23
CA ALA A 104 -28.90 -6.33 1.85
C ALA A 104 -28.66 -7.69 1.17
N ILE A 105 -28.65 -7.73 -0.17
CA ILE A 105 -28.34 -8.95 -0.93
C ILE A 105 -26.94 -9.47 -0.57
N TRP A 106 -25.96 -8.59 -0.50
CA TRP A 106 -24.59 -8.96 -0.14
C TRP A 106 -24.50 -9.50 1.30
N PHE A 107 -25.09 -8.81 2.27
CA PHE A 107 -25.09 -9.27 3.66
C PHE A 107 -25.87 -10.56 3.86
N LEU A 108 -26.97 -10.73 3.10
CA LEU A 108 -27.71 -12.00 3.10
C LEU A 108 -26.83 -13.15 2.58
N GLY A 109 -26.11 -12.95 1.50
CA GLY A 109 -25.16 -13.94 0.98
C GLY A 109 -24.09 -14.32 2.01
N ILE A 110 -23.50 -13.33 2.70
CA ILE A 110 -22.53 -13.56 3.79
C ILE A 110 -23.16 -14.34 4.94
N TYR A 111 -24.39 -14.02 5.33
CA TYR A 111 -25.09 -14.71 6.39
C TYR A 111 -25.38 -16.17 6.05
N LEU A 112 -25.82 -16.43 4.82
CA LEU A 112 -26.13 -17.79 4.35
C LEU A 112 -24.86 -18.68 4.25
N GLU A 113 -23.71 -18.09 3.89
CA GLU A 113 -22.46 -18.83 3.73
C GLU A 113 -21.65 -18.96 5.05
N GLY A 114 -21.60 -17.88 5.86
CA GLY A 114 -20.73 -17.80 7.04
C GLY A 114 -21.44 -17.69 8.39
N GLY A 115 -22.77 -17.64 8.39
CA GLY A 115 -23.59 -17.52 9.60
C GLY A 115 -23.50 -16.15 10.30
N ALA A 116 -24.24 -16.03 11.41
CA ALA A 116 -24.32 -14.80 12.20
C ALA A 116 -22.97 -14.34 12.77
N THR A 117 -22.12 -15.27 13.16
CA THR A 117 -20.81 -14.97 13.75
C THR A 117 -19.88 -14.27 12.76
N TYR A 118 -19.86 -14.75 11.53
CA TYR A 118 -19.05 -14.14 10.47
C TYR A 118 -19.56 -12.75 10.07
N LEU A 119 -20.88 -12.60 9.95
CA LEU A 119 -21.51 -11.30 9.67
C LEU A 119 -21.23 -10.28 10.78
N ASN A 120 -21.35 -10.66 12.05
CA ASN A 120 -21.01 -9.81 13.19
C ASN A 120 -19.54 -9.39 13.19
N ASN A 121 -18.62 -10.32 12.92
CA ASN A 121 -17.20 -10.00 12.80
C ASN A 121 -16.93 -9.00 11.67
N LEU A 122 -17.58 -9.14 10.52
CA LEU A 122 -17.41 -8.22 9.39
C LEU A 122 -17.95 -6.82 9.72
N LEU A 123 -19.15 -6.73 10.28
CA LEU A 123 -19.80 -5.45 10.56
C LEU A 123 -19.18 -4.70 11.74
N PHE A 124 -18.91 -5.39 12.84
CA PHE A 124 -18.46 -4.75 14.08
C PHE A 124 -16.95 -4.76 14.24
N HIS A 125 -16.29 -5.91 14.19
CA HIS A 125 -14.84 -5.99 14.41
C HIS A 125 -14.01 -5.43 13.25
N GLN A 126 -14.35 -5.76 12.02
CA GLN A 126 -13.56 -5.31 10.87
C GLN A 126 -13.93 -3.89 10.40
N THR A 127 -15.14 -3.42 10.67
CA THR A 127 -15.62 -2.13 10.17
C THR A 127 -15.58 -1.06 11.25
N ILE A 128 -16.31 -1.23 12.34
CA ILE A 128 -16.45 -0.20 13.37
C ILE A 128 -15.21 -0.11 14.26
N ASN A 129 -14.71 -1.23 14.78
CA ASN A 129 -13.56 -1.21 15.66
C ASN A 129 -12.29 -0.71 14.95
N ARG A 130 -12.09 -1.02 13.66
CA ARG A 130 -10.98 -0.46 12.88
C ARG A 130 -11.13 1.05 12.61
N ALA A 131 -12.34 1.55 12.49
CA ALA A 131 -12.57 2.98 12.25
C ALA A 131 -12.39 3.81 13.52
N VAL A 132 -12.84 3.30 14.68
CA VAL A 132 -12.87 4.03 15.94
C VAL A 132 -11.65 3.73 16.82
N ASP A 133 -11.27 2.47 16.95
CA ASP A 133 -10.19 2.02 17.83
C ASP A 133 -9.26 1.03 17.11
N SER A 134 -8.46 1.57 16.19
CA SER A 134 -7.45 0.78 15.49
C SER A 134 -6.31 0.45 16.43
N PHE A 135 -6.23 -0.80 16.88
CA PHE A 135 -5.16 -1.27 17.78
C PHE A 135 -3.76 -1.22 17.13
N ASP A 136 -3.64 -1.39 15.81
CA ASP A 136 -2.33 -1.61 15.16
C ASP A 136 -1.76 -0.39 14.40
N HIS A 137 -2.55 0.62 14.05
CA HIS A 137 -2.12 1.71 13.14
C HIS A 137 -2.52 3.10 13.60
N LYS A 138 -2.55 3.35 14.93
CA LYS A 138 -2.83 4.70 15.46
C LYS A 138 -1.74 5.67 15.02
N LYS A 139 -2.12 6.72 14.27
CA LYS A 139 -1.23 7.78 13.81
C LYS A 139 -1.85 9.15 14.09
N ALA A 140 -0.97 10.15 14.27
CA ALA A 140 -1.40 11.52 14.49
C ALA A 140 -2.23 12.08 13.32
N PHE A 141 -3.05 13.11 13.58
CA PHE A 141 -3.96 13.65 12.55
C PHE A 141 -3.20 14.22 11.33
N TRP A 142 -1.98 14.73 11.54
CA TRP A 142 -1.11 15.28 10.47
C TRP A 142 -0.38 14.22 9.64
N TYR A 143 -0.58 12.94 9.92
CA TYR A 143 0.10 11.83 9.25
C TYR A 143 0.07 11.95 7.72
N TYR A 144 -1.10 12.21 7.14
CA TYR A 144 -1.22 12.36 5.69
C TYR A 144 -0.57 13.63 5.14
N GLY A 145 -0.39 14.67 5.96
CA GLY A 145 0.40 15.85 5.59
C GLY A 145 1.88 15.54 5.40
N VAL A 146 2.41 14.59 6.15
CA VAL A 146 3.80 14.12 6.00
C VAL A 146 3.92 13.10 4.88
N THR A 147 3.02 12.11 4.85
CA THR A 147 3.10 11.02 3.87
C THR A 147 2.80 11.48 2.44
N PHE A 148 2.03 12.54 2.27
CA PHE A 148 1.73 13.15 0.98
C PHE A 148 2.98 13.37 0.12
N TRP A 149 4.07 13.89 0.71
CA TRP A 149 5.26 14.28 -0.04
C TRP A 149 5.93 13.14 -0.80
N TYR A 150 5.95 11.94 -0.22
CA TYR A 150 6.51 10.77 -0.88
C TYR A 150 5.46 9.91 -1.60
N SER A 151 4.20 9.91 -1.13
CA SER A 151 3.15 9.08 -1.73
C SER A 151 2.76 9.52 -3.15
N VAL A 152 2.79 10.82 -3.44
CA VAL A 152 2.51 11.36 -4.78
C VAL A 152 3.76 11.84 -5.50
N ALA A 153 4.96 11.48 -4.99
CA ALA A 153 6.21 11.79 -5.68
C ALA A 153 6.25 11.16 -7.09
N PRO A 154 6.91 11.83 -8.04
CA PRO A 154 7.70 13.05 -7.91
C PRO A 154 6.90 14.36 -8.08
N TRP A 155 5.57 14.30 -8.15
CA TRP A 155 4.70 15.42 -8.51
C TRP A 155 4.15 16.22 -7.33
N SER A 156 4.55 15.90 -6.08
CA SER A 156 4.02 16.52 -4.86
C SER A 156 4.10 18.05 -4.90
N ILE A 157 5.28 18.59 -5.27
CA ILE A 157 5.52 20.04 -5.35
C ILE A 157 4.66 20.65 -6.45
N LEU A 158 4.56 19.99 -7.62
CA LEU A 158 3.76 20.46 -8.74
C LEU A 158 2.26 20.56 -8.36
N TYR A 159 1.72 19.55 -7.69
CA TYR A 159 0.32 19.54 -7.28
C TYR A 159 0.01 20.66 -6.30
N ILE A 160 0.83 20.83 -5.26
CA ILE A 160 0.64 21.89 -4.27
C ILE A 160 0.83 23.27 -4.90
N ALA A 161 1.90 23.49 -5.68
CA ALA A 161 2.14 24.76 -6.34
C ALA A 161 0.98 25.16 -7.27
N THR A 162 0.48 24.20 -8.06
CA THR A 162 -0.63 24.44 -8.99
C THR A 162 -1.91 24.83 -8.24
N ILE A 163 -2.26 24.10 -7.17
CA ILE A 163 -3.46 24.37 -6.38
C ILE A 163 -3.37 25.73 -5.68
N LEU A 164 -2.25 26.03 -5.02
CA LEU A 164 -2.05 27.29 -4.29
C LEU A 164 -2.10 28.51 -5.23
N ILE A 165 -1.42 28.43 -6.39
CA ILE A 165 -1.45 29.49 -7.39
C ILE A 165 -2.87 29.64 -7.97
N ALA A 166 -3.56 28.54 -8.25
CA ALA A 166 -4.92 28.58 -8.76
C ALA A 166 -5.91 29.26 -7.80
N ILE A 167 -5.80 28.96 -6.50
CA ILE A 167 -6.60 29.61 -5.45
C ILE A 167 -6.26 31.09 -5.36
N LYS A 168 -4.95 31.44 -5.26
CA LYS A 168 -4.48 32.83 -5.18
C LYS A 168 -4.95 33.68 -6.38
N LYS A 169 -4.88 33.13 -7.57
CA LYS A 169 -5.28 33.81 -8.82
C LYS A 169 -6.76 33.68 -9.15
N ARG A 170 -7.52 32.95 -8.34
CA ARG A 170 -8.96 32.70 -8.55
C ARG A 170 -9.30 32.12 -9.92
N VAL A 171 -8.41 31.27 -10.48
CA VAL A 171 -8.61 30.64 -11.80
C VAL A 171 -9.44 29.35 -11.78
N LEU A 172 -9.93 28.95 -10.62
CA LEU A 172 -10.88 27.85 -10.43
C LEU A 172 -12.28 28.25 -10.89
N THR A 173 -12.49 28.31 -12.20
CA THR A 173 -13.71 28.86 -12.81
C THR A 173 -14.73 27.78 -13.13
N THR A 174 -14.31 26.58 -13.48
CA THR A 174 -15.21 25.51 -13.92
C THR A 174 -15.69 24.62 -12.76
N ASP A 175 -16.88 24.03 -12.93
CA ASP A 175 -17.45 23.12 -11.93
C ASP A 175 -16.62 21.83 -11.77
N LYS A 176 -15.95 21.37 -12.82
CA LYS A 176 -15.01 20.23 -12.76
C LYS A 176 -13.85 20.52 -11.81
N GLU A 177 -13.22 21.69 -11.95
CA GLU A 177 -12.11 22.09 -11.08
C GLU A 177 -12.53 22.18 -9.62
N LYS A 178 -13.73 22.75 -9.37
CA LYS A 178 -14.31 22.84 -8.02
C LYS A 178 -14.59 21.44 -7.46
N LEU A 179 -15.15 20.54 -8.27
CA LEU A 179 -15.39 19.16 -7.84
C LEU A 179 -14.10 18.42 -7.48
N PHE A 180 -13.07 18.53 -8.31
CA PHE A 180 -11.79 17.85 -8.03
C PHE A 180 -11.10 18.43 -6.80
N LEU A 181 -11.09 19.74 -6.64
CA LEU A 181 -10.57 20.38 -5.43
C LEU A 181 -11.37 19.94 -4.18
N THR A 182 -12.67 19.91 -4.29
CA THR A 182 -13.56 19.45 -3.20
C THR A 182 -13.25 17.99 -2.84
N ALA A 183 -13.10 17.11 -3.84
CA ALA A 183 -12.75 15.71 -3.62
C ALA A 183 -11.42 15.57 -2.87
N ILE A 184 -10.40 16.34 -3.27
CA ILE A 184 -9.10 16.35 -2.61
C ILE A 184 -9.24 16.79 -1.15
N VAL A 185 -9.82 17.95 -0.91
CA VAL A 185 -9.89 18.55 0.44
C VAL A 185 -10.78 17.70 1.36
N SER A 186 -11.97 17.33 0.92
CA SER A 186 -12.93 16.57 1.74
C SER A 186 -12.37 15.19 2.09
N THR A 187 -11.78 14.48 1.14
CA THR A 187 -11.19 13.15 1.39
C THR A 187 -9.97 13.25 2.30
N PHE A 188 -9.09 14.24 2.08
CA PHE A 188 -7.92 14.45 2.93
C PHE A 188 -8.32 14.73 4.39
N VAL A 189 -9.31 15.59 4.59
CA VAL A 189 -9.83 15.92 5.94
C VAL A 189 -10.42 14.68 6.59
N ILE A 190 -11.29 13.96 5.90
CA ILE A 190 -11.94 12.76 6.44
C ILE A 190 -10.92 11.67 6.82
N LEU A 191 -9.98 11.39 5.94
CA LEU A 191 -8.93 10.40 6.24
C LEU A 191 -8.08 10.83 7.44
N SER A 192 -7.84 12.13 7.62
CA SER A 192 -7.09 12.65 8.76
C SER A 192 -7.82 12.50 10.09
N LEU A 193 -9.15 12.45 10.08
CA LEU A 193 -9.97 12.27 11.29
C LEU A 193 -9.99 10.83 11.80
N PHE A 194 -9.83 9.82 10.92
CA PHE A 194 -9.77 8.42 11.36
C PHE A 194 -8.48 8.14 12.15
N SER A 195 -8.56 7.31 13.20
CA SER A 195 -7.41 6.93 14.03
C SER A 195 -6.44 5.99 13.32
N GLY A 196 -6.97 4.99 12.64
CA GLY A 196 -6.20 4.02 11.86
C GLY A 196 -5.80 4.56 10.49
N LYS A 197 -4.50 4.79 10.26
CA LYS A 197 -3.98 5.41 9.04
C LYS A 197 -2.95 4.53 8.34
N LEU A 198 -3.16 4.34 7.03
CA LEU A 198 -2.21 3.70 6.12
C LEU A 198 -2.01 4.61 4.91
N ASP A 199 -0.79 4.64 4.36
CA ASP A 199 -0.44 5.45 3.18
C ASP A 199 -1.34 5.15 1.99
N ILE A 200 -1.71 3.88 1.81
CA ILE A 200 -2.53 3.41 0.70
C ILE A 200 -3.95 4.02 0.69
N TYR A 201 -4.45 4.52 1.83
CA TYR A 201 -5.76 5.18 1.88
C TYR A 201 -5.80 6.51 1.12
N MET A 202 -4.64 7.09 0.78
CA MET A 202 -4.56 8.27 -0.09
C MET A 202 -4.76 7.94 -1.57
N LEU A 203 -4.76 6.68 -1.97
CA LEU A 203 -4.85 6.27 -3.38
C LEU A 203 -6.04 6.89 -4.14
N PRO A 204 -7.26 7.03 -3.57
CA PRO A 204 -8.37 7.71 -4.24
C PRO A 204 -8.12 9.17 -4.59
N LEU A 205 -7.15 9.84 -3.93
CA LEU A 205 -6.83 11.24 -4.17
C LEU A 205 -5.96 11.45 -5.41
N PHE A 206 -5.14 10.47 -5.80
CA PHE A 206 -4.15 10.61 -6.87
C PHE A 206 -4.76 11.02 -8.21
N PRO A 207 -5.85 10.40 -8.68
CA PRO A 207 -6.50 10.83 -9.92
C PRO A 207 -7.02 12.28 -9.86
N PHE A 208 -7.55 12.71 -8.71
CA PHE A 208 -8.07 14.07 -8.57
C PHE A 208 -6.97 15.13 -8.59
N PHE A 209 -5.82 14.87 -7.95
CA PHE A 209 -4.64 15.73 -8.06
C PHE A 209 -4.19 15.85 -9.51
N THR A 210 -4.10 14.73 -10.22
CA THR A 210 -3.67 14.70 -11.62
C THR A 210 -4.65 15.43 -12.53
N TYR A 211 -5.95 15.13 -12.44
CA TYR A 211 -6.97 15.79 -13.27
C TYR A 211 -7.06 17.29 -13.00
N LEU A 212 -7.04 17.69 -11.72
CA LEU A 212 -7.06 19.11 -11.37
C LEU A 212 -5.85 19.83 -11.92
N THR A 213 -4.66 19.27 -11.78
CA THR A 213 -3.43 19.86 -12.29
C THR A 213 -3.46 20.00 -13.81
N ILE A 214 -3.87 18.97 -14.54
CA ILE A 214 -4.00 19.02 -16.01
C ILE A 214 -4.96 20.13 -16.47
N LEU A 215 -6.07 20.34 -15.78
CA LEU A 215 -7.02 21.39 -16.10
C LEU A 215 -6.49 22.80 -15.80
N LEU A 216 -5.67 22.94 -14.76
CA LEU A 216 -5.17 24.23 -14.30
C LEU A 216 -3.88 24.67 -15.00
N LEU A 217 -3.01 23.74 -15.39
CA LEU A 217 -1.73 24.06 -16.03
C LEU A 217 -1.84 25.01 -17.24
N PRO A 218 -2.81 24.87 -18.17
CA PRO A 218 -2.97 25.81 -19.28
C PRO A 218 -3.37 27.24 -18.86
N LYS A 219 -4.00 27.36 -17.67
CA LYS A 219 -4.47 28.64 -17.13
C LYS A 219 -3.40 29.39 -16.34
N ILE A 220 -2.35 28.69 -15.92
CA ILE A 220 -1.30 29.23 -15.05
C ILE A 220 0.02 29.31 -15.80
N LYS A 221 0.41 30.53 -16.18
CA LYS A 221 1.70 30.82 -16.83
C LYS A 221 2.68 31.40 -15.81
N GLU A 222 3.03 30.58 -14.81
CA GLU A 222 3.91 31.03 -13.72
C GLU A 222 5.27 30.34 -13.76
N LYS A 223 6.32 31.11 -13.46
CA LYS A 223 7.68 30.57 -13.33
C LYS A 223 7.77 29.48 -12.25
N TRP A 224 6.96 29.58 -11.20
CA TRP A 224 6.89 28.61 -10.11
C TRP A 224 6.41 27.23 -10.54
N ILE A 225 5.54 27.15 -11.56
CA ILE A 225 5.13 25.86 -12.15
C ILE A 225 6.33 25.21 -12.86
N ALA A 226 7.09 25.98 -13.63
CA ALA A 226 8.31 25.45 -14.25
C ALA A 226 9.30 24.99 -13.17
N PHE A 227 9.52 25.77 -12.12
CA PHE A 227 10.41 25.43 -11.02
C PHE A 227 9.97 24.14 -10.31
N SER A 228 8.67 23.95 -10.07
CA SER A 228 8.15 22.74 -9.45
C SER A 228 8.36 21.47 -10.28
N VAL A 229 8.60 21.60 -11.60
CA VAL A 229 8.96 20.48 -12.50
C VAL A 229 10.48 20.33 -12.61
N TYR A 230 11.27 21.41 -12.51
CA TYR A 230 12.73 21.32 -12.51
C TYR A 230 13.25 20.46 -11.35
N ILE A 231 12.66 20.57 -10.15
CA ILE A 231 13.10 19.81 -8.98
C ILE A 231 13.02 18.29 -9.23
N PRO A 232 11.85 17.70 -9.56
CA PRO A 232 11.77 16.26 -9.82
C PRO A 232 12.63 15.82 -11.00
N VAL A 233 12.74 16.65 -12.06
CA VAL A 233 13.60 16.32 -13.19
C VAL A 233 15.07 16.26 -12.77
N ALA A 234 15.55 17.22 -11.99
CA ALA A 234 16.92 17.22 -11.47
C ALA A 234 17.19 16.00 -10.58
N VAL A 235 16.28 15.70 -9.65
CA VAL A 235 16.38 14.52 -8.79
C VAL A 235 16.44 13.23 -9.62
N LEU A 236 15.54 13.05 -10.59
CA LEU A 236 15.50 11.87 -11.45
C LEU A 236 16.68 11.77 -12.44
N THR A 237 17.38 12.86 -12.68
CA THR A 237 18.64 12.86 -13.47
C THR A 237 19.83 12.47 -12.59
N ILE A 238 19.88 12.97 -11.35
CA ILE A 238 21.00 12.72 -10.42
C ILE A 238 20.87 11.31 -9.77
N ALA A 239 19.66 10.88 -9.43
CA ALA A 239 19.43 9.62 -8.72
C ALA A 239 20.00 8.38 -9.45
N PRO A 240 19.87 8.20 -10.77
CA PRO A 240 20.51 7.11 -11.51
C PRO A 240 22.04 7.11 -11.40
N ILE A 241 22.66 8.28 -11.46
CA ILE A 241 24.11 8.45 -11.32
C ILE A 241 24.53 8.06 -9.90
N ALA A 242 23.84 8.58 -8.88
CA ALA A 242 24.11 8.25 -7.49
C ALA A 242 23.92 6.74 -7.23
N ALA A 243 22.85 6.14 -7.76
CA ALA A 243 22.58 4.72 -7.63
C ALA A 243 23.72 3.85 -8.17
N PHE A 244 24.34 4.26 -9.29
CA PHE A 244 25.50 3.55 -9.85
C PHE A 244 26.69 3.50 -8.89
N PHE A 245 26.99 4.61 -8.19
CA PHE A 245 28.12 4.69 -7.25
C PHE A 245 27.87 4.02 -5.89
N ILE A 246 26.62 3.90 -5.48
CA ILE A 246 26.28 3.35 -4.15
C ILE A 246 25.75 1.91 -4.19
N ARG A 247 25.62 1.31 -5.38
CA ARG A 247 25.01 -0.02 -5.58
C ARG A 247 25.66 -1.09 -4.70
N ASP A 248 26.99 -1.07 -4.60
CA ASP A 248 27.78 -2.09 -3.90
C ASP A 248 27.51 -2.08 -2.38
N LYS A 249 26.98 -0.97 -1.83
CA LYS A 249 26.61 -0.85 -0.42
C LYS A 249 25.26 -1.52 -0.10
N PHE A 250 24.45 -1.81 -1.12
CA PHE A 250 23.08 -2.33 -0.92
C PHE A 250 22.92 -3.80 -1.27
N ASN A 251 24.01 -4.51 -1.63
CA ASN A 251 23.98 -5.93 -2.04
C ASN A 251 22.82 -6.23 -3.03
N VAL A 252 22.59 -5.30 -3.96
CA VAL A 252 21.54 -5.48 -4.97
C VAL A 252 22.03 -6.51 -5.98
N PRO A 253 21.26 -7.58 -6.24
CA PRO A 253 21.66 -8.60 -7.20
C PRO A 253 21.81 -8.01 -8.60
N ASP A 254 22.88 -8.41 -9.29
CA ASP A 254 23.14 -7.97 -10.66
C ASP A 254 22.04 -8.48 -11.62
N SER A 255 21.39 -7.53 -12.27
CA SER A 255 20.39 -7.82 -13.29
C SER A 255 20.50 -6.81 -14.44
N PRO A 256 20.61 -7.26 -15.69
CA PRO A 256 20.68 -6.36 -16.84
C PRO A 256 19.43 -5.46 -16.93
N PHE A 257 18.27 -5.94 -16.47
CA PHE A 257 17.03 -5.18 -16.46
C PHE A 257 17.06 -3.98 -15.50
N ILE A 258 17.80 -4.05 -14.38
CA ILE A 258 18.01 -2.93 -13.48
C ILE A 258 18.82 -1.83 -14.20
N TYR A 259 19.88 -2.20 -14.90
CA TYR A 259 20.68 -1.23 -15.65
C TYR A 259 19.89 -0.59 -16.78
N VAL A 260 19.11 -1.38 -17.52
CA VAL A 260 18.22 -0.86 -18.57
C VAL A 260 17.20 0.12 -17.99
N ALA A 261 16.60 -0.19 -16.84
CA ALA A 261 15.65 0.70 -16.17
C ALA A 261 16.32 2.03 -15.75
N ILE A 262 17.51 1.97 -15.15
CA ILE A 262 18.30 3.12 -14.72
C ILE A 262 18.68 4.00 -15.92
N ILE A 263 19.21 3.41 -16.99
CA ILE A 263 19.60 4.10 -18.22
C ILE A 263 18.38 4.75 -18.89
N THR A 264 17.28 4.02 -18.97
CA THR A 264 16.02 4.54 -19.55
C THR A 264 15.54 5.77 -18.77
N LEU A 265 15.48 5.69 -17.43
CA LEU A 265 15.09 6.80 -16.60
C LEU A 265 16.01 8.02 -16.78
N PHE A 266 17.32 7.77 -16.87
CA PHE A 266 18.32 8.82 -17.10
C PHE A 266 18.12 9.53 -18.45
N ILE A 267 17.95 8.78 -19.54
CA ILE A 267 17.72 9.34 -20.88
C ILE A 267 16.46 10.19 -20.92
N PHE A 268 15.35 9.68 -20.37
CA PHE A 268 14.10 10.45 -20.34
C PHE A 268 14.21 11.70 -19.46
N SER A 269 14.95 11.64 -18.34
CA SER A 269 15.17 12.80 -17.48
C SER A 269 16.03 13.87 -18.15
N LEU A 270 17.10 13.51 -18.86
CA LEU A 270 17.90 14.43 -19.67
C LEU A 270 17.07 15.06 -20.79
N THR A 271 16.25 14.26 -21.48
CA THR A 271 15.33 14.75 -22.51
C THR A 271 14.32 15.74 -21.92
N ALA A 272 13.80 15.46 -20.72
CA ALA A 272 12.90 16.36 -20.01
C ALA A 272 13.60 17.67 -19.61
N CYS A 273 14.86 17.63 -19.18
CA CYS A 273 15.69 18.84 -18.93
C CYS A 273 15.79 19.72 -20.18
N TYR A 274 16.09 19.12 -21.33
CA TYR A 274 16.15 19.84 -22.61
C TYR A 274 14.80 20.45 -22.98
N ILE A 275 13.70 19.70 -22.84
CA ILE A 275 12.33 20.18 -23.11
C ILE A 275 11.97 21.34 -22.18
N LEU A 276 12.35 21.29 -20.89
CA LEU A 276 12.15 22.38 -19.92
C LEU A 276 12.96 23.63 -20.30
N TYR A 277 14.20 23.47 -20.72
CA TYR A 277 15.02 24.58 -21.23
C TYR A 277 14.31 25.30 -22.40
N ARG A 278 13.62 24.52 -23.26
CA ARG A 278 12.76 25.06 -24.34
C ARG A 278 11.42 25.61 -23.85
N LYS A 279 11.22 25.74 -22.52
CA LYS A 279 10.00 26.28 -21.87
C LYS A 279 8.71 25.49 -22.17
N ARG A 280 8.81 24.20 -22.53
CA ARG A 280 7.67 23.35 -22.87
C ARG A 280 7.29 22.44 -21.68
N VAL A 281 6.82 23.05 -20.58
CA VAL A 281 6.59 22.39 -19.27
C VAL A 281 5.69 21.14 -19.39
N PHE A 282 4.57 21.24 -20.10
CA PHE A 282 3.63 20.11 -20.25
C PHE A 282 4.27 18.90 -20.94
N ARG A 283 5.09 19.14 -21.97
CA ARG A 283 5.81 18.06 -22.66
C ARG A 283 6.88 17.43 -21.77
N ALA A 284 7.52 18.22 -20.93
CA ALA A 284 8.49 17.71 -19.98
C ALA A 284 7.84 16.82 -18.92
N ILE A 285 6.68 17.20 -18.39
CA ILE A 285 5.90 16.34 -17.46
C ILE A 285 5.59 14.99 -18.11
N ASN A 286 5.08 14.98 -19.34
CA ASN A 286 4.78 13.75 -20.07
C ASN A 286 6.05 12.91 -20.32
N CYS A 287 7.17 13.54 -20.65
CA CYS A 287 8.44 12.88 -20.87
C CYS A 287 8.92 12.17 -19.60
N VAL A 288 8.87 12.84 -18.45
CA VAL A 288 9.21 12.24 -17.15
C VAL A 288 8.27 11.09 -16.79
N ALA A 289 6.96 11.27 -16.99
CA ALA A 289 5.98 10.22 -16.70
C ALA A 289 6.22 8.97 -17.54
N LEU A 290 6.52 9.14 -18.83
CA LEU A 290 6.90 8.02 -19.70
C LEU A 290 8.22 7.38 -19.27
N GLY A 291 9.21 8.17 -18.84
CA GLY A 291 10.48 7.66 -18.33
C GLY A 291 10.29 6.78 -17.09
N ILE A 292 9.49 7.25 -16.13
CA ILE A 292 9.16 6.48 -14.92
C ILE A 292 8.41 5.19 -15.29
N LEU A 293 7.40 5.27 -16.16
CA LEU A 293 6.63 4.11 -16.58
C LEU A 293 7.51 3.08 -17.29
N SER A 294 8.37 3.53 -18.20
CA SER A 294 9.32 2.65 -18.93
C SER A 294 10.34 2.02 -18.00
N ALA A 295 10.86 2.78 -17.02
CA ALA A 295 11.80 2.27 -16.04
C ALA A 295 11.14 1.24 -15.09
N LEU A 296 9.91 1.48 -14.66
CA LEU A 296 9.14 0.51 -13.86
C LEU A 296 8.84 -0.76 -14.66
N PHE A 297 8.44 -0.62 -15.92
CA PHE A 297 8.16 -1.75 -16.80
C PHE A 297 9.41 -2.62 -17.02
N THR A 298 10.54 -2.02 -17.38
CA THR A 298 11.79 -2.75 -17.58
C THR A 298 12.34 -3.32 -16.29
N GLY A 299 12.25 -2.57 -15.18
CA GLY A 299 12.66 -3.01 -13.85
C GLY A 299 11.84 -4.18 -13.31
N ALA A 300 10.58 -4.32 -13.72
CA ALA A 300 9.73 -5.45 -13.32
C ALA A 300 10.31 -6.81 -13.76
N PHE A 301 11.03 -6.88 -14.88
CA PHE A 301 11.71 -8.10 -15.32
C PHE A 301 12.91 -8.50 -14.45
N ALA A 302 13.36 -7.62 -13.56
CA ALA A 302 14.39 -7.96 -12.57
C ALA A 302 13.79 -8.63 -11.30
N LEU A 303 12.46 -8.56 -11.08
CA LEU A 303 11.80 -9.09 -9.89
C LEU A 303 12.12 -10.55 -9.58
N PRO A 304 12.17 -11.50 -10.54
CA PRO A 304 12.52 -12.88 -10.25
C PRO A 304 13.92 -13.04 -9.62
N ARG A 305 14.88 -12.18 -10.00
CA ARG A 305 16.24 -12.19 -9.44
C ARG A 305 16.34 -11.48 -8.09
N ILE A 306 15.45 -10.53 -7.83
CA ILE A 306 15.42 -9.75 -6.59
C ILE A 306 14.60 -10.47 -5.52
N ASN A 307 13.62 -11.28 -5.93
CA ASN A 307 12.69 -11.96 -5.03
C ASN A 307 13.38 -12.80 -3.92
N PRO A 308 14.45 -13.56 -4.17
CA PRO A 308 15.17 -14.30 -3.13
C PRO A 308 15.70 -13.41 -2.00
N TYR A 309 16.01 -12.14 -2.28
CA TYR A 309 16.56 -11.18 -1.29
C TYR A 309 15.49 -10.39 -0.53
N ILE A 310 14.32 -10.21 -1.13
CA ILE A 310 13.23 -9.37 -0.58
C ILE A 310 12.05 -10.22 -0.14
N GLY A 311 11.75 -11.28 -0.88
CA GLY A 311 10.61 -12.18 -0.66
C GLY A 311 10.89 -13.23 0.42
N LEU A 312 9.84 -13.89 0.83
CA LEU A 312 9.89 -14.99 1.81
C LEU A 312 9.86 -16.37 1.13
N THR A 313 9.57 -16.42 -0.17
CA THR A 313 9.35 -17.68 -0.90
C THR A 313 10.56 -18.60 -0.85
N THR A 314 11.74 -18.12 -1.27
CA THR A 314 12.96 -18.94 -1.32
C THR A 314 13.34 -19.46 0.06
N MET A 315 13.29 -18.57 1.07
CA MET A 315 13.56 -18.94 2.46
C MET A 315 12.56 -19.97 2.98
N ALA A 316 11.27 -19.81 2.70
CA ALA A 316 10.24 -20.72 3.18
C ALA A 316 10.27 -22.08 2.45
N THR A 317 10.64 -22.10 1.16
CA THR A 317 10.81 -23.35 0.41
C THR A 317 12.01 -24.14 0.93
N GLU A 318 13.14 -23.46 1.18
CA GLU A 318 14.32 -24.09 1.77
C GLU A 318 14.04 -24.64 3.17
N ALA A 319 13.40 -23.83 4.01
CA ALA A 319 12.99 -24.26 5.34
C ALA A 319 12.05 -25.47 5.31
N HIS A 320 11.13 -25.50 4.34
CA HIS A 320 10.22 -26.64 4.19
C HIS A 320 10.98 -27.92 3.83
N HIS A 321 11.95 -27.82 2.93
CA HIS A 321 12.82 -28.95 2.56
C HIS A 321 13.62 -29.49 3.75
N ILE A 322 14.27 -28.59 4.51
CA ILE A 322 15.02 -28.97 5.73
C ILE A 322 14.06 -29.63 6.76
N CYS A 323 12.88 -29.08 6.96
CA CYS A 323 11.91 -29.60 7.92
C CYS A 323 11.37 -30.97 7.53
N GLU A 324 11.19 -31.25 6.23
CA GLU A 324 10.84 -32.59 5.74
C GLU A 324 11.96 -33.61 5.98
N GLU A 325 13.22 -33.22 5.75
CA GLU A 325 14.39 -34.08 5.98
C GLU A 325 14.63 -34.35 7.46
N GLU A 326 14.52 -33.34 8.31
CA GLU A 326 14.85 -33.43 9.73
C GLU A 326 13.62 -33.71 10.63
N HIS A 327 12.44 -33.92 10.06
CA HIS A 327 11.18 -34.16 10.77
C HIS A 327 10.83 -33.06 11.78
N ILE A 328 10.95 -31.80 11.38
CA ILE A 328 10.62 -30.62 12.19
C ILE A 328 9.17 -30.19 11.93
N ASP A 329 8.36 -30.11 13.02
CA ASP A 329 6.91 -29.86 12.91
C ASP A 329 6.51 -28.41 13.23
N HIS A 330 7.43 -27.59 13.79
CA HIS A 330 7.07 -26.28 14.31
C HIS A 330 7.89 -25.16 13.71
N TYR A 331 7.19 -24.13 13.20
CA TYR A 331 7.81 -22.94 12.60
C TYR A 331 7.63 -21.72 13.49
N TYR A 332 8.72 -20.95 13.67
CA TYR A 332 8.75 -19.72 14.47
C TYR A 332 9.45 -18.59 13.73
N TYR A 333 9.01 -17.35 13.94
CA TYR A 333 9.71 -16.19 13.40
C TYR A 333 9.95 -15.09 14.43
N TYR A 334 11.14 -14.47 14.41
CA TYR A 334 11.56 -13.48 15.38
C TYR A 334 11.50 -12.07 14.81
N LYS A 335 10.58 -11.25 15.35
CA LYS A 335 10.48 -9.77 15.17
C LYS A 335 10.66 -9.24 13.75
N PHE A 336 10.14 -9.88 12.71
CA PHE A 336 10.08 -9.26 11.39
C PHE A 336 8.65 -9.21 10.83
N ARG A 337 8.43 -8.22 9.96
CA ARG A 337 7.13 -7.97 9.35
C ARG A 337 6.89 -8.95 8.22
N GLY A 338 5.72 -9.53 8.16
CA GLY A 338 5.32 -10.48 7.11
C GLY A 338 5.60 -11.94 7.44
N GLY A 339 6.22 -12.24 8.62
CA GLY A 339 6.41 -13.61 9.07
C GLY A 339 5.11 -14.40 9.18
N GLU A 340 4.03 -13.73 9.50
CA GLU A 340 2.67 -14.27 9.49
C GLU A 340 2.17 -14.72 8.10
N ASN A 341 2.86 -14.35 7.03
CA ASN A 341 2.49 -14.77 5.67
C ASN A 341 3.28 -15.98 5.17
N MET A 342 4.19 -16.50 5.97
CA MET A 342 5.01 -17.67 5.60
C MET A 342 4.20 -18.96 5.57
N ASP A 343 3.09 -19.00 6.31
CA ASP A 343 2.12 -20.10 6.26
C ASP A 343 1.64 -20.43 4.83
N VAL A 344 1.70 -19.46 3.92
CA VAL A 344 1.41 -19.64 2.47
C VAL A 344 2.35 -20.66 1.82
N TYR A 345 3.59 -20.65 2.22
CA TYR A 345 4.65 -21.46 1.62
C TYR A 345 5.00 -22.69 2.46
N LEU A 346 4.84 -22.58 3.79
CA LEU A 346 5.15 -23.63 4.73
C LEU A 346 4.00 -24.63 4.89
N HIS A 347 2.81 -24.30 4.41
CA HIS A 347 1.57 -25.04 4.63
C HIS A 347 1.16 -25.23 6.11
N GLU A 348 1.93 -24.60 7.02
CA GLU A 348 1.73 -24.60 8.47
C GLU A 348 1.87 -23.18 9.04
N GLU A 349 1.36 -22.98 10.28
CA GLU A 349 1.40 -21.69 10.93
C GLU A 349 2.76 -21.40 11.56
N ALA A 350 3.40 -20.30 11.16
CA ALA A 350 4.59 -19.82 11.83
C ALA A 350 4.22 -18.93 13.03
N MET A 351 4.67 -19.30 14.23
CA MET A 351 4.37 -18.56 15.46
C MET A 351 5.36 -17.41 15.68
N LYS A 352 4.84 -16.26 16.13
CA LYS A 352 5.67 -15.06 16.37
C LYS A 352 6.38 -15.12 17.71
N ILE A 353 7.69 -14.92 17.71
CA ILE A 353 8.51 -14.74 18.90
C ILE A 353 8.74 -13.25 19.13
N THR A 354 8.55 -12.79 20.37
CA THR A 354 8.65 -11.37 20.74
C THR A 354 9.89 -11.01 21.58
N SER A 355 10.51 -11.98 22.29
CA SER A 355 11.71 -11.80 23.12
C SER A 355 12.82 -12.76 22.74
N GLU A 356 14.07 -12.41 23.07
CA GLU A 356 15.24 -13.25 22.85
C GLU A 356 15.22 -14.47 23.79
N ASP A 357 14.78 -14.31 25.03
CA ASP A 357 14.65 -15.40 25.98
C ASP A 357 13.66 -16.48 25.50
N SER A 358 12.54 -16.04 24.92
CA SER A 358 11.57 -16.97 24.32
C SER A 358 12.17 -17.69 23.12
N LEU A 359 13.00 -17.02 22.32
CA LEU A 359 13.68 -17.63 21.17
C LEU A 359 14.65 -18.72 21.64
N PHE A 360 15.49 -18.44 22.63
CA PHE A 360 16.45 -19.42 23.18
C PHE A 360 15.72 -20.61 23.84
N ASN A 361 14.63 -20.34 24.56
CA ASN A 361 13.83 -21.41 25.18
C ASN A 361 13.15 -22.32 24.16
N ILE A 362 12.66 -21.77 23.04
CA ILE A 362 12.06 -22.55 21.96
C ILE A 362 13.11 -23.42 21.28
N TYR A 363 14.29 -22.86 20.97
CA TYR A 363 15.39 -23.63 20.39
C TYR A 363 15.81 -24.83 21.28
N ARG A 364 15.90 -24.61 22.61
CA ARG A 364 16.27 -25.67 23.57
C ARG A 364 15.25 -26.83 23.64
N LYS A 365 13.99 -26.57 23.30
CA LYS A 365 12.96 -27.64 23.27
C LYS A 365 13.13 -28.60 22.08
N GLY A 366 13.93 -28.21 21.09
CA GLY A 366 14.09 -28.98 19.86
C GLY A 366 12.85 -28.91 18.95
N ASN A 367 12.88 -29.64 17.86
CA ASN A 367 11.79 -29.77 16.88
C ASN A 367 11.20 -28.43 16.44
N CYS A 368 12.07 -27.46 16.11
CA CYS A 368 11.67 -26.12 15.71
C CYS A 368 12.55 -25.56 14.61
N MET A 369 11.92 -24.90 13.62
CA MET A 369 12.56 -24.04 12.63
C MET A 369 12.32 -22.59 13.02
N ILE A 370 13.39 -21.81 13.24
CA ILE A 370 13.31 -20.41 13.68
C ILE A 370 13.86 -19.51 12.60
N PHE A 371 13.05 -18.57 12.14
CA PHE A 371 13.43 -17.56 11.14
C PHE A 371 13.87 -16.28 11.81
N VAL A 372 15.10 -15.84 11.56
CA VAL A 372 15.63 -14.58 12.10
C VAL A 372 16.19 -13.73 10.97
N LYS A 373 15.78 -12.46 10.91
CA LYS A 373 16.28 -11.55 9.88
C LYS A 373 17.70 -11.06 10.23
N GLU A 374 18.63 -11.05 9.27
CA GLU A 374 20.00 -10.59 9.43
C GLU A 374 20.12 -9.23 10.14
N LYS A 375 19.21 -8.29 9.81
CA LYS A 375 19.15 -6.99 10.48
C LYS A 375 18.86 -7.07 11.98
N ASN A 376 18.14 -8.08 12.45
CA ASN A 376 17.85 -8.27 13.87
C ASN A 376 19.07 -8.85 14.58
N VAL A 377 19.79 -9.73 13.92
CA VAL A 377 21.07 -10.29 14.40
C VAL A 377 22.12 -9.18 14.56
N ALA A 378 22.29 -8.36 13.53
CA ALA A 378 23.25 -7.25 13.54
C ALA A 378 22.95 -6.17 14.60
N ARG A 379 21.71 -6.11 15.13
CA ARG A 379 21.29 -5.14 16.16
C ARG A 379 21.48 -5.65 17.59
N SER A 380 21.59 -6.95 17.79
CA SER A 380 21.75 -7.57 19.10
C SER A 380 23.09 -8.33 19.18
N PRO A 381 24.05 -7.86 19.99
CA PRO A 381 25.30 -8.62 20.22
C PRO A 381 25.04 -10.02 20.78
N VAL A 382 23.99 -10.17 21.59
CA VAL A 382 23.58 -11.47 22.17
C VAL A 382 23.15 -12.43 21.08
N LEU A 383 22.28 -12.01 20.17
CA LEU A 383 21.86 -12.86 19.03
C LEU A 383 23.01 -13.15 18.08
N SER A 384 23.90 -12.16 17.85
CA SER A 384 25.06 -12.35 16.97
C SER A 384 26.00 -13.44 17.49
N ASN A 385 26.29 -13.42 18.78
CA ASN A 385 27.11 -14.44 19.42
C ASN A 385 26.41 -15.80 19.49
N TRP A 386 25.11 -15.81 19.75
CA TRP A 386 24.33 -17.05 19.85
C TRP A 386 24.21 -17.77 18.50
N ILE A 387 23.96 -17.05 17.42
CA ILE A 387 23.87 -17.66 16.06
C ILE A 387 25.16 -18.38 15.66
N GLN A 388 26.33 -17.87 16.07
CA GLN A 388 27.59 -18.53 15.81
C GLN A 388 27.78 -19.88 16.54
N GLN A 389 26.96 -20.13 17.55
CA GLN A 389 27.04 -21.35 18.39
C GLN A 389 25.98 -22.40 18.06
N VAL A 390 25.01 -22.06 17.22
CA VAL A 390 23.89 -22.93 16.87
C VAL A 390 23.92 -23.29 15.39
N HIS A 391 23.33 -24.43 15.06
CA HIS A 391 23.19 -24.83 13.67
C HIS A 391 22.24 -23.87 12.95
N HIS A 392 22.69 -23.32 11.83
CA HIS A 392 21.92 -22.37 11.05
C HIS A 392 22.33 -22.37 9.58
N GLU A 393 21.38 -22.09 8.72
CA GLU A 393 21.62 -21.82 7.31
C GLU A 393 21.25 -20.37 6.97
N LYS A 394 22.03 -19.77 6.08
CA LYS A 394 21.76 -18.40 5.63
C LYS A 394 21.14 -18.42 4.24
N VAL A 395 19.86 -18.01 4.15
CA VAL A 395 19.13 -17.89 2.90
C VAL A 395 18.75 -16.42 2.66
N GLY A 396 19.42 -15.78 1.71
CA GLY A 396 19.24 -14.36 1.44
C GLY A 396 19.58 -13.49 2.67
N ASN A 397 18.59 -12.75 3.16
CA ASN A 397 18.70 -11.86 4.33
C ASN A 397 18.19 -12.51 5.63
N PHE A 398 18.05 -13.84 5.67
CA PHE A 398 17.49 -14.56 6.79
C PHE A 398 18.43 -15.67 7.24
N TYR A 399 18.41 -15.95 8.54
CA TYR A 399 18.98 -17.14 9.15
C TYR A 399 17.84 -18.11 9.46
N LEU A 400 18.00 -19.33 8.97
CA LEU A 400 17.17 -20.49 9.31
C LEU A 400 17.91 -21.24 10.42
N ILE A 401 17.34 -21.28 11.59
CA ILE A 401 17.97 -21.86 12.79
C ILE A 401 17.13 -23.06 13.20
N HIS A 402 17.76 -24.21 13.25
CA HIS A 402 17.14 -25.47 13.67
C HIS A 402 18.10 -26.30 14.52
N PRO A 403 17.61 -27.15 15.41
CA PRO A 403 18.46 -28.09 16.15
C PRO A 403 19.08 -29.09 15.17
N ASP A 404 20.32 -29.41 15.36
CA ASP A 404 20.96 -30.51 14.63
C ASP A 404 20.49 -31.85 15.23
N ASN A 405 19.53 -32.47 14.57
CA ASN A 405 18.99 -33.78 14.99
C ASN A 405 19.94 -34.95 14.74
N SER A 406 21.10 -34.71 14.07
CA SER A 406 22.15 -35.72 13.91
C SER A 406 22.95 -35.96 15.20
N LEU A 407 22.84 -35.08 16.17
CA LEU A 407 23.44 -35.22 17.50
C LEU A 407 22.43 -35.86 18.45
N VAL A 408 22.70 -37.09 18.88
CA VAL A 408 21.93 -37.92 19.81
C VAL A 408 21.31 -37.11 20.96
N PRO A 409 20.02 -37.39 21.38
CA PRO A 409 19.41 -36.73 22.52
C PRO A 409 20.18 -37.05 23.81
N GLY A 410 20.95 -36.10 24.32
CA GLY A 410 21.74 -36.24 25.55
C GLY A 410 22.96 -35.32 25.69
N SER A 411 23.41 -34.70 24.65
CA SER A 411 24.62 -33.84 24.67
C SER A 411 24.38 -32.36 24.57
N PHE A 412 23.25 -31.83 25.00
CA PHE A 412 23.05 -30.38 25.12
C PHE A 412 23.92 -29.86 26.27
N GLY A 413 25.17 -29.52 25.92
CA GLY A 413 26.07 -28.82 26.81
C GLY A 413 25.38 -27.53 27.30
N GLN A 414 25.40 -27.36 28.63
CA GLN A 414 24.94 -26.13 29.28
C GLN A 414 25.65 -24.93 28.62
N VAL A 415 24.94 -24.22 27.77
CA VAL A 415 25.40 -22.90 27.30
C VAL A 415 25.36 -22.01 28.52
N ASN A 416 26.52 -21.77 29.12
CA ASN A 416 26.70 -20.90 30.28
C ASN A 416 26.35 -19.45 29.88
N VAL A 417 25.16 -19.02 30.23
CA VAL A 417 24.70 -17.60 30.12
C VAL A 417 25.27 -16.75 31.28
N SER A 418 26.12 -17.29 32.13
CA SER A 418 26.61 -16.64 33.36
C SER A 418 27.83 -15.73 33.17
N THR A 419 28.27 -15.40 31.94
CA THR A 419 29.47 -14.55 31.72
C THR A 419 29.19 -13.21 31.05
N VAL A 420 27.95 -12.68 31.08
CA VAL A 420 27.69 -11.30 30.65
C VAL A 420 26.86 -10.57 31.71
N SER A 421 27.40 -10.48 32.92
CA SER A 421 27.03 -9.48 33.89
C SER A 421 28.31 -8.93 34.53
N ASN A 422 28.87 -7.94 33.88
CA ASN A 422 29.66 -6.85 34.45
C ASN A 422 29.75 -5.71 33.41
#